data_d5dc08aa295eb89fcb5deb2f72faa64f
#
_entry.id   d5dc08aa295eb89fcb5deb2f72faa64f
#
_cell.length_a   1.000
_cell.length_b   1.000
_cell.length_c   1.000
_cell.angle_alpha   90.00
_cell.angle_beta   90.00
_cell.angle_gamma   90.00
#
_symmetry.space_group_name_H-M   'P 1'
#
loop_
_entity.id
_entity.type
_entity.pdbx_description
1 polymer ?
#
loop_
_entity_poly.entity_id
_entity_poly.type
_entity_poly.pdbx_seq_one_letter_code
_entity_poly.pdbx_strand_id
1 'polypeptide(L)'
;MADAGVEDVAGGLDFAFPAARVTLDSSDKPCGVDLRVKNQATSLVEESMILANEVVAAHLYERDFPALYRVHEKPSPDSLAALLPVLSEFSWFGRISPERFVAGDAHAVQQVLSESQGRLEADLVQALVLRAMKRACYKPECEGHYGLASAAYAHFTSPIRRYPDLVVHRMLRAQLTRRPQRFEQEVAALPWIAEHSSDMERVAEKAARKSQELKLAEYMSRFVGQGFSAVVSGVAAYGMYVKLDNTAEGLVAARHLGGEYFALDVAGCMLVGQDSGRVFRLGQRVDVVLEAADARVGRLDFRLA
;
A
#
# COMPACT_ATOMS: atom_id res chain seq x y z
N MET A 1 -22.70 -21.96 10.29
CA MET A 1 -21.76 -22.80 9.53
C MET A 1 -20.46 -22.04 9.51
N ALA A 2 -19.43 -22.58 10.16
CA ALA A 2 -18.14 -21.93 10.33
C ALA A 2 -17.48 -21.72 8.97
N ASP A 3 -17.07 -20.48 8.74
CA ASP A 3 -16.22 -20.07 7.62
C ASP A 3 -14.86 -20.77 7.78
N ALA A 4 -14.62 -21.78 6.97
CA ALA A 4 -13.32 -22.41 6.89
C ALA A 4 -12.42 -21.42 6.15
N GLY A 5 -11.61 -20.68 6.91
CA GLY A 5 -10.56 -19.84 6.36
C GLY A 5 -9.72 -20.64 5.37
N VAL A 6 -9.56 -20.11 4.17
CA VAL A 6 -8.53 -20.58 3.25
C VAL A 6 -7.21 -20.38 3.98
N GLU A 7 -6.57 -21.49 4.38
CA GLU A 7 -5.23 -21.44 4.97
C GLU A 7 -4.32 -20.73 3.97
N ASP A 8 -3.68 -19.68 4.44
CA ASP A 8 -2.73 -18.86 3.69
C ASP A 8 -1.45 -19.69 3.45
N VAL A 9 -1.45 -20.45 2.35
CA VAL A 9 -0.44 -21.48 2.06
C VAL A 9 0.93 -20.87 1.73
N ALA A 10 1.02 -19.56 1.50
CA ALA A 10 2.25 -18.92 1.00
C ALA A 10 2.96 -18.01 2.02
N GLY A 11 2.39 -17.68 3.19
CA GLY A 11 3.05 -16.81 4.18
C GLY A 11 3.27 -15.36 3.69
N GLY A 12 2.55 -14.93 2.66
CA GLY A 12 2.58 -13.57 2.16
C GLY A 12 1.92 -12.58 3.12
N LEU A 13 2.28 -11.28 3.01
CA LEU A 13 1.67 -10.22 3.80
C LEU A 13 0.35 -9.78 3.15
N ASP A 14 -0.76 -9.87 3.89
CA ASP A 14 -2.08 -9.41 3.42
C ASP A 14 -2.44 -8.06 4.04
N PHE A 15 -2.54 -7.03 3.18
CA PHE A 15 -2.97 -5.69 3.54
C PHE A 15 -4.35 -5.42 2.96
N ALA A 16 -5.35 -5.31 3.83
CA ALA A 16 -6.75 -5.09 3.44
C ALA A 16 -7.08 -3.60 3.35
N PHE A 17 -6.61 -2.89 2.32
CA PHE A 17 -7.02 -1.50 2.08
C PHE A 17 -8.15 -1.43 1.06
N PRO A 18 -9.29 -0.80 1.40
CA PRO A 18 -10.34 -0.56 0.43
C PRO A 18 -9.87 0.41 -0.65
N ALA A 19 -10.09 0.07 -1.91
CA ALA A 19 -9.83 0.93 -3.05
C ALA A 19 -11.16 1.55 -3.53
N ALA A 20 -11.22 2.88 -3.56
CA ALA A 20 -12.38 3.54 -4.14
C ALA A 20 -12.31 3.59 -5.65
N ARG A 21 -13.47 3.47 -6.29
CA ARG A 21 -13.69 3.73 -7.70
C ARG A 21 -14.68 4.87 -7.84
N VAL A 22 -14.25 5.97 -8.43
CA VAL A 22 -15.14 7.08 -8.76
C VAL A 22 -15.91 6.72 -10.03
N THR A 23 -17.23 6.71 -9.94
CA THR A 23 -18.13 6.48 -11.09
C THR A 23 -18.42 7.82 -11.75
N LEU A 24 -18.26 7.87 -13.08
CA LEU A 24 -18.50 9.07 -13.88
C LEU A 24 -19.82 8.94 -14.64
N ASP A 25 -20.52 10.04 -14.84
CA ASP A 25 -21.67 10.12 -15.74
C ASP A 25 -21.24 10.28 -17.22
N SER A 26 -22.21 10.40 -18.13
CA SER A 26 -21.97 10.57 -19.56
C SER A 26 -21.26 11.89 -19.94
N SER A 27 -21.10 12.80 -18.99
CA SER A 27 -20.40 14.08 -19.14
C SER A 27 -19.07 14.12 -18.40
N ASP A 28 -18.51 12.95 -18.05
CA ASP A 28 -17.29 12.75 -17.28
C ASP A 28 -17.30 13.41 -15.89
N LYS A 29 -18.50 13.68 -15.33
CA LYS A 29 -18.64 14.21 -13.98
C LYS A 29 -18.80 13.07 -12.96
N PRO A 30 -18.16 13.18 -11.78
CA PRO A 30 -18.27 12.16 -10.76
C PRO A 30 -19.70 12.14 -10.19
N CYS A 31 -20.35 10.99 -10.27
CA CYS A 31 -21.72 10.79 -9.78
C CYS A 31 -21.81 9.83 -8.58
N GLY A 32 -20.78 9.01 -8.34
CA GLY A 32 -20.75 8.07 -7.23
C GLY A 32 -19.31 7.66 -6.87
N VAL A 33 -19.17 7.07 -5.69
CA VAL A 33 -17.92 6.46 -5.21
C VAL A 33 -18.24 5.08 -4.66
N ASP A 34 -17.74 4.05 -5.31
CA ASP A 34 -17.91 2.66 -4.93
C ASP A 34 -16.63 2.11 -4.31
N LEU A 35 -16.73 1.35 -3.23
CA LEU A 35 -15.60 0.62 -2.67
C LEU A 35 -15.44 -0.71 -3.38
N ARG A 36 -14.23 -0.97 -3.86
CA ARG A 36 -13.89 -2.25 -4.45
C ARG A 36 -13.59 -3.25 -3.34
N VAL A 37 -14.45 -4.24 -3.20
CA VAL A 37 -14.30 -5.32 -2.23
C VAL A 37 -13.72 -6.55 -2.94
N LYS A 38 -12.66 -7.12 -2.35
CA LYS A 38 -12.10 -8.41 -2.77
C LYS A 38 -13.13 -9.51 -2.51
N ASN A 39 -13.34 -10.39 -3.46
CA ASN A 39 -14.22 -11.55 -3.35
C ASN A 39 -13.51 -12.83 -3.77
N GLN A 40 -14.09 -14.00 -3.52
CA GLN A 40 -13.48 -15.29 -3.83
C GLN A 40 -13.04 -15.42 -5.30
N ALA A 41 -13.83 -14.93 -6.25
CA ALA A 41 -13.48 -15.01 -7.67
C ALA A 41 -12.26 -14.13 -8.01
N THR A 42 -12.19 -12.91 -7.47
CA THR A 42 -11.03 -12.03 -7.65
C THR A 42 -9.79 -12.59 -6.96
N SER A 43 -9.94 -13.21 -5.79
CA SER A 43 -8.84 -13.88 -5.08
C SER A 43 -8.30 -15.06 -5.89
N LEU A 44 -9.18 -15.91 -6.45
CA LEU A 44 -8.76 -17.04 -7.28
C LEU A 44 -7.94 -16.59 -8.50
N VAL A 45 -8.37 -15.52 -9.17
CA VAL A 45 -7.64 -14.96 -10.32
C VAL A 45 -6.29 -14.41 -9.86
N GLU A 46 -6.24 -13.68 -8.75
CA GLU A 46 -5.02 -13.12 -8.17
C GLU A 46 -4.00 -14.21 -7.84
N GLU A 47 -4.42 -15.26 -7.10
CA GLU A 47 -3.56 -16.39 -6.76
C GLU A 47 -3.04 -17.13 -8.00
N SER A 48 -3.90 -17.32 -8.99
CA SER A 48 -3.50 -17.94 -10.28
C SER A 48 -2.44 -17.08 -11.01
N MET A 49 -2.57 -15.75 -10.94
CA MET A 49 -1.59 -14.83 -11.52
C MET A 49 -0.26 -14.84 -10.75
N ILE A 50 -0.32 -14.89 -9.43
CA ILE A 50 0.87 -15.00 -8.55
C ILE A 50 1.62 -16.29 -8.88
N LEU A 51 0.92 -17.44 -8.92
CA LEU A 51 1.51 -18.73 -9.23
C LEU A 51 2.17 -18.73 -10.60
N ALA A 52 1.51 -18.17 -11.64
CA ALA A 52 2.10 -18.10 -12.97
C ALA A 52 3.37 -17.22 -12.99
N ASN A 53 3.37 -16.12 -12.28
CA ASN A 53 4.51 -15.23 -12.15
C ASN A 53 5.70 -15.95 -11.45
N GLU A 54 5.44 -16.69 -10.37
CA GLU A 54 6.45 -17.48 -9.64
C GLU A 54 7.04 -18.60 -10.48
N VAL A 55 6.18 -19.38 -11.13
CA VAL A 55 6.63 -20.52 -11.97
C VAL A 55 7.54 -20.03 -13.10
N VAL A 56 7.19 -18.93 -13.76
CA VAL A 56 8.04 -18.36 -14.83
C VAL A 56 9.34 -17.80 -14.27
N ALA A 57 9.30 -17.11 -13.14
CA ALA A 57 10.50 -16.57 -12.49
C ALA A 57 11.44 -17.69 -12.06
N ALA A 58 10.94 -18.72 -11.39
CA ALA A 58 11.71 -19.88 -10.95
C ALA A 58 12.31 -20.63 -12.16
N HIS A 59 11.53 -20.83 -13.23
CA HIS A 59 12.00 -21.49 -14.44
C HIS A 59 13.19 -20.79 -15.08
N LEU A 60 13.19 -19.45 -15.13
CA LEU A 60 14.31 -18.67 -15.68
C LEU A 60 15.51 -18.67 -14.72
N TYR A 61 15.26 -18.50 -13.42
CA TYR A 61 16.28 -18.49 -12.38
C TYR A 61 17.05 -19.80 -12.28
N GLU A 62 16.36 -20.94 -12.21
CA GLU A 62 16.96 -22.27 -12.14
C GLU A 62 17.84 -22.64 -13.33
N ARG A 63 17.62 -21.95 -14.46
CA ARG A 63 18.39 -22.16 -15.71
C ARG A 63 19.46 -21.11 -15.94
N ASP A 64 19.71 -20.27 -14.93
CA ASP A 64 20.64 -19.15 -15.02
C ASP A 64 20.44 -18.32 -16.28
N PHE A 65 19.15 -18.13 -16.66
CA PHE A 65 18.79 -17.38 -17.85
C PHE A 65 18.47 -15.92 -17.47
N PRO A 66 19.04 -14.93 -18.19
CA PRO A 66 18.79 -13.52 -17.89
C PRO A 66 17.31 -13.18 -17.90
N ALA A 67 16.84 -12.48 -16.87
CA ALA A 67 15.44 -12.09 -16.75
C ALA A 67 15.27 -10.77 -16.00
N LEU A 68 14.06 -10.28 -15.92
CA LEU A 68 13.69 -9.12 -15.14
C LEU A 68 12.78 -9.58 -14.01
N TYR A 69 13.28 -9.47 -12.79
CA TYR A 69 12.56 -9.88 -11.58
C TYR A 69 11.84 -8.71 -10.93
N ARG A 70 10.74 -9.00 -10.24
CA ARG A 70 10.06 -8.07 -9.34
C ARG A 70 10.53 -8.36 -7.92
N VAL A 71 11.38 -7.52 -7.42
CA VAL A 71 12.04 -7.67 -6.14
C VAL A 71 11.35 -6.82 -5.09
N HIS A 72 11.05 -7.40 -3.95
CA HIS A 72 10.61 -6.69 -2.76
C HIS A 72 11.55 -7.04 -1.62
N GLU A 73 12.44 -6.13 -1.32
CA GLU A 73 13.43 -6.33 -0.26
C GLU A 73 12.76 -6.37 1.13
N LYS A 74 13.41 -7.07 2.03
CA LYS A 74 13.06 -7.11 3.43
C LYS A 74 13.09 -5.70 4.05
N PRO A 75 12.14 -5.34 4.94
CA PRO A 75 12.22 -4.09 5.68
C PRO A 75 13.48 -4.01 6.54
N SER A 76 13.97 -2.80 6.77
CA SER A 76 15.13 -2.63 7.63
C SER A 76 14.77 -2.89 9.10
N PRO A 77 15.69 -3.49 9.90
CA PRO A 77 15.46 -3.68 11.33
C PRO A 77 15.12 -2.36 12.05
N ASP A 78 15.76 -1.26 11.68
CA ASP A 78 15.52 0.05 12.30
C ASP A 78 14.09 0.54 12.06
N SER A 79 13.57 0.33 10.82
CA SER A 79 12.19 0.71 10.48
C SER A 79 11.16 -0.08 11.29
N LEU A 80 11.41 -1.37 11.54
CA LEU A 80 10.53 -2.20 12.34
C LEU A 80 10.70 -1.93 13.84
N ALA A 81 11.92 -1.71 14.32
CA ALA A 81 12.19 -1.34 15.71
C ALA A 81 11.48 -0.05 16.10
N ALA A 82 11.41 0.93 15.20
CA ALA A 82 10.68 2.18 15.44
C ALA A 82 9.18 2.00 15.71
N LEU A 83 8.60 0.85 15.35
CA LEU A 83 7.18 0.54 15.62
C LEU A 83 6.96 -0.06 17.02
N LEU A 84 7.99 -0.63 17.65
CA LEU A 84 7.87 -1.32 18.95
C LEU A 84 7.21 -0.46 20.06
N PRO A 85 7.53 0.83 20.22
CA PRO A 85 6.90 1.64 21.27
C PRO A 85 5.37 1.67 21.15
N VAL A 86 4.86 1.79 19.90
CA VAL A 86 3.41 1.84 19.64
C VAL A 86 2.79 0.44 19.76
N LEU A 87 3.42 -0.58 19.19
CA LEU A 87 2.90 -1.94 19.20
C LEU A 87 2.88 -2.53 20.63
N SER A 88 3.83 -2.17 21.47
CA SER A 88 3.90 -2.63 22.87
C SER A 88 2.77 -2.08 23.75
N GLU A 89 2.06 -1.04 23.33
CA GLU A 89 0.87 -0.55 24.04
C GLU A 89 -0.31 -1.55 23.93
N PHE A 90 -0.27 -2.44 22.92
CA PHE A 90 -1.34 -3.41 22.68
C PHE A 90 -1.06 -4.73 23.40
N SER A 91 -1.99 -5.17 24.24
CA SER A 91 -1.82 -6.40 25.07
C SER A 91 -1.59 -7.68 24.23
N TRP A 92 -2.12 -7.72 23.00
CA TRP A 92 -1.94 -8.86 22.09
C TRP A 92 -0.51 -8.96 21.53
N PHE A 93 0.22 -7.84 21.45
CA PHE A 93 1.60 -7.85 20.94
C PHE A 93 2.56 -8.66 21.82
N GLY A 94 2.28 -8.82 23.11
CA GLY A 94 3.04 -9.68 24.01
C GLY A 94 3.09 -11.18 23.62
N ARG A 95 2.29 -11.60 22.65
CA ARG A 95 2.32 -12.98 22.08
C ARG A 95 3.30 -13.14 20.93
N ILE A 96 3.87 -12.04 20.44
CA ILE A 96 4.75 -11.97 19.28
C ILE A 96 6.17 -11.71 19.78
N SER A 97 7.17 -12.45 19.25
CA SER A 97 8.58 -12.19 19.60
C SER A 97 9.02 -10.87 18.97
N PRO A 98 9.38 -9.85 19.77
CA PRO A 98 9.87 -8.58 19.25
C PRO A 98 11.15 -8.74 18.43
N GLU A 99 12.02 -9.68 18.79
CA GLU A 99 13.28 -9.95 18.11
C GLU A 99 13.02 -10.48 16.68
N ARG A 100 12.07 -11.44 16.54
CA ARG A 100 11.68 -11.96 15.21
C ARG A 100 11.01 -10.89 14.38
N PHE A 101 10.15 -10.07 14.99
CA PHE A 101 9.49 -8.95 14.30
C PHE A 101 10.53 -7.95 13.77
N VAL A 102 11.44 -7.47 14.64
CA VAL A 102 12.51 -6.53 14.25
C VAL A 102 13.46 -7.14 13.23
N ALA A 103 13.76 -8.44 13.34
CA ALA A 103 14.52 -9.14 12.30
C ALA A 103 13.78 -9.22 10.95
N GLY A 104 12.53 -8.77 10.85
CA GLY A 104 11.69 -8.82 9.65
C GLY A 104 11.38 -10.25 9.24
N ASP A 105 11.12 -11.13 10.21
CA ASP A 105 10.57 -12.46 9.93
C ASP A 105 9.15 -12.29 9.39
N ALA A 106 8.88 -12.81 8.18
CA ALA A 106 7.60 -12.60 7.50
C ALA A 106 6.41 -13.13 8.31
N HIS A 107 6.57 -14.28 9.00
CA HIS A 107 5.53 -14.82 9.87
C HIS A 107 5.25 -13.92 11.07
N ALA A 108 6.28 -13.35 11.70
CA ALA A 108 6.09 -12.44 12.83
C ALA A 108 5.39 -11.15 12.39
N VAL A 109 5.72 -10.62 11.20
CA VAL A 109 5.04 -9.44 10.64
C VAL A 109 3.60 -9.77 10.26
N GLN A 110 3.35 -10.91 9.62
CA GLN A 110 1.98 -11.37 9.30
C GLN A 110 1.17 -11.61 10.57
N GLN A 111 1.78 -12.14 11.63
CA GLN A 111 1.11 -12.32 12.93
C GLN A 111 0.68 -10.98 13.54
N VAL A 112 1.51 -9.91 13.42
CA VAL A 112 1.12 -8.53 13.83
C VAL A 112 -0.10 -8.06 13.07
N LEU A 113 -0.15 -8.27 11.76
CA LEU A 113 -1.29 -7.88 10.93
C LEU A 113 -2.56 -8.67 11.29
N SER A 114 -2.46 -10.00 11.43
CA SER A 114 -3.61 -10.86 11.73
C SER A 114 -4.15 -10.66 13.15
N GLU A 115 -3.30 -10.49 14.16
CA GLU A 115 -3.72 -10.23 15.54
C GLU A 115 -4.40 -8.86 15.69
N SER A 116 -4.10 -7.91 14.82
CA SER A 116 -4.76 -6.60 14.81
C SER A 116 -6.12 -6.59 14.11
N GLN A 117 -6.42 -7.58 13.25
CA GLN A 117 -7.66 -7.63 12.49
C GLN A 117 -8.92 -7.61 13.39
N GLY A 118 -9.91 -6.83 12.98
CA GLY A 118 -11.17 -6.68 13.71
C GLY A 118 -11.07 -5.86 15.00
N ARG A 119 -9.91 -5.32 15.34
CA ARG A 119 -9.69 -4.43 16.50
C ARG A 119 -9.75 -2.96 16.06
N LEU A 120 -9.93 -2.07 17.02
CA LEU A 120 -9.98 -0.63 16.77
C LEU A 120 -8.66 -0.07 16.18
N GLU A 121 -7.55 -0.69 16.55
CA GLU A 121 -6.21 -0.32 16.11
C GLU A 121 -5.77 -0.95 14.78
N ALA A 122 -6.60 -1.76 14.13
CA ALA A 122 -6.24 -2.47 12.89
C ALA A 122 -5.69 -1.53 11.80
N ASP A 123 -6.40 -0.43 11.53
CA ASP A 123 -6.00 0.54 10.51
C ASP A 123 -4.66 1.21 10.86
N LEU A 124 -4.43 1.51 12.13
CA LEU A 124 -3.17 2.05 12.63
C LEU A 124 -2.03 1.06 12.38
N VAL A 125 -2.19 -0.19 12.84
CA VAL A 125 -1.17 -1.23 12.73
C VAL A 125 -0.82 -1.49 11.27
N GLN A 126 -1.81 -1.64 10.40
CA GLN A 126 -1.59 -1.83 8.96
C GLN A 126 -0.83 -0.65 8.34
N ALA A 127 -1.21 0.60 8.66
CA ALA A 127 -0.54 1.79 8.15
C ALA A 127 0.92 1.88 8.63
N LEU A 128 1.20 1.55 9.89
CA LEU A 128 2.55 1.56 10.45
C LEU A 128 3.43 0.49 9.80
N VAL A 129 2.94 -0.75 9.72
CA VAL A 129 3.67 -1.86 9.10
C VAL A 129 3.94 -1.55 7.62
N LEU A 130 2.93 -1.06 6.87
CA LEU A 130 3.12 -0.69 5.47
C LEU A 130 4.18 0.41 5.27
N ARG A 131 4.22 1.42 6.16
CA ARG A 131 5.25 2.49 6.11
C ARG A 131 6.66 1.96 6.34
N ALA A 132 6.81 0.91 7.15
CA ALA A 132 8.11 0.27 7.42
C ALA A 132 8.60 -0.59 6.25
N MET A 133 7.70 -1.01 5.33
CA MET A 133 8.07 -1.83 4.17
C MET A 133 8.86 -1.02 3.15
N LYS A 134 9.81 -1.70 2.50
CA LYS A 134 10.45 -1.18 1.28
C LYS A 134 9.47 -1.24 0.11
N ARG A 135 9.73 -0.47 -0.92
CA ARG A 135 8.96 -0.57 -2.17
C ARG A 135 9.52 -1.69 -3.04
N ALA A 136 8.63 -2.44 -3.67
CA ALA A 136 9.05 -3.37 -4.71
C ALA A 136 9.57 -2.61 -5.94
N CYS A 137 10.59 -3.16 -6.60
CA CYS A 137 11.21 -2.59 -7.80
C CYS A 137 11.55 -3.70 -8.79
N TYR A 138 11.94 -3.34 -10.00
CA TYR A 138 12.46 -4.29 -10.97
C TYR A 138 13.97 -4.35 -10.85
N LYS A 139 14.54 -5.58 -10.92
CA LYS A 139 15.98 -5.84 -10.94
C LYS A 139 16.29 -7.00 -11.89
N PRO A 140 17.48 -7.03 -12.53
CA PRO A 140 17.95 -8.21 -13.26
C PRO A 140 18.39 -9.34 -12.33
N GLU A 141 18.72 -9.04 -11.06
CA GLU A 141 19.07 -10.02 -10.02
C GLU A 141 17.81 -10.51 -9.30
N CYS A 142 17.73 -11.83 -9.05
CA CYS A 142 16.64 -12.46 -8.30
C CYS A 142 16.95 -12.40 -6.79
N GLU A 143 16.33 -11.46 -6.10
CA GLU A 143 16.47 -11.30 -4.62
C GLU A 143 15.20 -11.68 -3.86
N GLY A 144 14.21 -12.27 -4.56
CA GLY A 144 12.94 -12.68 -3.97
C GLY A 144 11.95 -11.52 -3.78
N HIS A 145 10.78 -11.86 -3.27
CA HIS A 145 9.71 -10.91 -3.00
C HIS A 145 9.15 -11.07 -1.60
N TYR A 146 9.63 -10.26 -0.66
CA TYR A 146 9.32 -10.36 0.77
C TYR A 146 7.82 -10.34 1.05
N GLY A 147 7.06 -9.39 0.48
CA GLY A 147 5.62 -9.26 0.70
C GLY A 147 4.78 -10.45 0.18
N LEU A 148 5.33 -11.28 -0.71
CA LEU A 148 4.69 -12.52 -1.22
C LEU A 148 5.33 -13.77 -0.63
N ALA A 149 6.34 -13.63 0.23
CA ALA A 149 7.17 -14.75 0.72
C ALA A 149 7.74 -15.63 -0.41
N SER A 150 7.96 -15.07 -1.60
CA SER A 150 8.39 -15.79 -2.80
C SER A 150 9.90 -15.68 -2.99
N ALA A 151 10.56 -16.82 -3.24
CA ALA A 151 12.01 -16.87 -3.49
C ALA A 151 12.38 -16.31 -4.87
N ALA A 152 11.50 -16.42 -5.87
CA ALA A 152 11.70 -15.89 -7.20
C ALA A 152 10.36 -15.39 -7.76
N TYR A 153 10.29 -14.11 -8.11
CA TYR A 153 9.07 -13.50 -8.60
C TYR A 153 9.34 -12.56 -9.77
N ALA A 154 8.54 -12.67 -10.82
CA ALA A 154 8.61 -11.79 -11.98
C ALA A 154 7.20 -11.44 -12.45
N HIS A 155 7.02 -10.26 -12.96
CA HIS A 155 5.76 -9.90 -13.61
C HIS A 155 5.70 -10.52 -15.01
N PHE A 156 4.70 -11.36 -15.23
CA PHE A 156 4.51 -12.09 -16.49
C PHE A 156 3.10 -11.99 -17.06
N THR A 157 2.08 -11.91 -16.20
CA THR A 157 0.66 -12.10 -16.54
C THR A 157 -0.02 -10.89 -17.20
N SER A 158 0.65 -9.72 -17.33
CA SER A 158 0.02 -8.51 -17.89
C SER A 158 0.87 -7.78 -18.94
N PRO A 159 1.33 -8.45 -20.03
CA PRO A 159 2.26 -7.86 -21.01
C PRO A 159 1.65 -6.76 -21.88
N ILE A 160 0.31 -6.62 -21.91
CA ILE A 160 -0.37 -5.56 -22.67
C ILE A 160 -0.13 -4.18 -22.04
N ARG A 161 -0.07 -4.12 -20.71
CA ARG A 161 0.02 -2.86 -19.95
C ARG A 161 1.31 -2.66 -19.17
N ARG A 162 2.16 -3.69 -19.05
CA ARG A 162 3.44 -3.61 -18.34
C ARG A 162 4.57 -4.08 -19.26
N TYR A 163 5.47 -3.17 -19.57
CA TYR A 163 6.66 -3.48 -20.39
C TYR A 163 7.56 -4.56 -19.78
N PRO A 164 7.82 -4.58 -18.44
CA PRO A 164 8.56 -5.66 -17.80
C PRO A 164 8.02 -7.07 -18.10
N ASP A 165 6.70 -7.25 -18.10
CA ASP A 165 6.09 -8.54 -18.45
C ASP A 165 6.45 -8.95 -19.89
N LEU A 166 6.41 -8.01 -20.84
CA LEU A 166 6.78 -8.28 -22.22
C LEU A 166 8.26 -8.68 -22.34
N VAL A 167 9.14 -8.08 -21.56
CA VAL A 167 10.55 -8.45 -21.48
C VAL A 167 10.69 -9.89 -20.97
N VAL A 168 10.00 -10.25 -19.90
CA VAL A 168 10.00 -11.62 -19.35
C VAL A 168 9.46 -12.61 -20.38
N HIS A 169 8.40 -12.28 -21.14
CA HIS A 169 7.92 -13.12 -22.26
C HIS A 169 8.99 -13.35 -23.33
N ARG A 170 9.76 -12.32 -23.68
CA ARG A 170 10.85 -12.42 -24.65
C ARG A 170 11.97 -13.33 -24.15
N MET A 171 12.35 -13.17 -22.87
CA MET A 171 13.39 -14.01 -22.25
C MET A 171 12.93 -15.49 -22.17
N LEU A 172 11.71 -15.74 -21.71
CA LEU A 172 11.15 -17.08 -21.68
C LEU A 172 11.11 -17.72 -23.08
N ARG A 173 10.68 -16.97 -24.08
CA ARG A 173 10.67 -17.45 -25.48
C ARG A 173 12.08 -17.75 -26.00
N ALA A 174 13.06 -16.90 -25.69
CA ALA A 174 14.45 -17.13 -26.08
C ALA A 174 15.01 -18.41 -25.45
N GLN A 175 14.74 -18.64 -24.18
CA GLN A 175 15.13 -19.84 -23.45
C GLN A 175 14.46 -21.10 -24.02
N LEU A 176 13.13 -21.11 -24.20
CA LEU A 176 12.38 -22.25 -24.72
C LEU A 176 12.75 -22.62 -26.16
N THR A 177 13.04 -21.63 -27.01
CA THR A 177 13.43 -21.85 -28.41
C THR A 177 14.91 -22.07 -28.58
N ARG A 178 15.71 -22.01 -27.51
CA ARG A 178 17.19 -22.10 -27.52
C ARG A 178 17.84 -21.11 -28.49
N ARG A 179 17.30 -19.89 -28.57
CA ARG A 179 17.79 -18.80 -29.43
C ARG A 179 18.08 -17.52 -28.62
N PRO A 180 19.04 -17.58 -27.67
CA PRO A 180 19.35 -16.41 -26.82
C PRO A 180 19.84 -15.21 -27.63
N GLN A 181 20.58 -15.46 -28.74
CA GLN A 181 21.18 -14.41 -29.59
C GLN A 181 20.15 -13.42 -30.14
N ARG A 182 18.91 -13.83 -30.28
CA ARG A 182 17.82 -12.97 -30.80
C ARG A 182 17.55 -11.76 -29.88
N PHE A 183 17.91 -11.85 -28.62
CA PHE A 183 17.58 -10.86 -27.59
C PHE A 183 18.81 -10.35 -26.82
N GLU A 184 20.04 -10.47 -27.39
CA GLU A 184 21.28 -10.02 -26.74
C GLU A 184 21.25 -8.55 -26.37
N GLN A 185 20.65 -7.70 -27.20
CA GLN A 185 20.53 -6.27 -26.92
C GLN A 185 19.60 -6.00 -25.73
N GLU A 186 18.48 -6.73 -25.65
CA GLU A 186 17.59 -6.62 -24.50
C GLU A 186 18.26 -7.13 -23.22
N VAL A 187 19.03 -8.22 -23.30
CA VAL A 187 19.79 -8.73 -22.13
C VAL A 187 20.78 -7.69 -21.63
N ALA A 188 21.55 -7.09 -22.55
CA ALA A 188 22.48 -6.03 -22.18
C ALA A 188 21.80 -4.77 -21.59
N ALA A 189 20.54 -4.53 -21.97
CA ALA A 189 19.75 -3.40 -21.51
C ALA A 189 18.95 -3.67 -20.22
N LEU A 190 18.92 -4.91 -19.70
CA LEU A 190 18.11 -5.27 -18.52
C LEU A 190 18.31 -4.34 -17.31
N PRO A 191 19.53 -3.91 -16.94
CA PRO A 191 19.70 -2.98 -15.82
C PRO A 191 18.99 -1.65 -16.06
N TRP A 192 19.14 -1.06 -17.23
CA TRP A 192 18.45 0.17 -17.61
C TRP A 192 16.92 -0.01 -17.66
N ILE A 193 16.45 -1.14 -18.23
CA ILE A 193 15.02 -1.46 -18.31
C ILE A 193 14.44 -1.58 -16.90
N ALA A 194 15.16 -2.20 -15.96
CA ALA A 194 14.75 -2.36 -14.57
C ALA A 194 14.56 -1.01 -13.87
N GLU A 195 15.56 -0.15 -13.94
CA GLU A 195 15.54 1.18 -13.34
C GLU A 195 14.42 2.04 -13.97
N HIS A 196 14.44 2.16 -15.29
CA HIS A 196 13.46 2.97 -16.02
C HIS A 196 12.02 2.50 -15.78
N SER A 197 11.77 1.19 -15.77
CA SER A 197 10.43 0.64 -15.51
C SER A 197 9.96 0.92 -14.10
N SER A 198 10.86 0.84 -13.11
CA SER A 198 10.55 1.18 -11.72
C SER A 198 10.23 2.66 -11.55
N ASP A 199 10.95 3.54 -12.26
CA ASP A 199 10.70 4.97 -12.24
C ASP A 199 9.37 5.33 -12.91
N MET A 200 9.09 4.76 -14.09
CA MET A 200 7.84 5.00 -14.80
C MET A 200 6.64 4.43 -14.06
N GLU A 201 6.77 3.31 -13.35
CA GLU A 201 5.72 2.81 -12.47
C GLU A 201 5.38 3.83 -11.39
N ARG A 202 6.38 4.46 -10.74
CA ARG A 202 6.18 5.51 -9.73
C ARG A 202 5.49 6.74 -10.30
N VAL A 203 5.86 7.14 -11.51
CA VAL A 203 5.22 8.27 -12.21
C VAL A 203 3.77 7.94 -12.54
N ALA A 204 3.51 6.76 -13.09
CA ALA A 204 2.16 6.30 -13.43
C ALA A 204 1.26 6.18 -12.18
N GLU A 205 1.77 5.61 -11.08
CA GLU A 205 1.08 5.52 -9.80
C GLU A 205 0.70 6.91 -9.26
N LYS A 206 1.67 7.84 -9.27
CA LYS A 206 1.44 9.22 -8.83
C LYS A 206 0.39 9.94 -9.68
N ALA A 207 0.44 9.74 -11.00
CA ALA A 207 -0.53 10.34 -11.93
C ALA A 207 -1.94 9.75 -11.72
N ALA A 208 -2.05 8.42 -11.57
CA ALA A 208 -3.33 7.75 -11.31
C ALA A 208 -3.94 8.19 -9.97
N ARG A 209 -3.13 8.25 -8.91
CA ARG A 209 -3.56 8.76 -7.60
C ARG A 209 -4.05 10.21 -7.70
N LYS A 210 -3.28 11.07 -8.37
CA LYS A 210 -3.66 12.47 -8.54
C LYS A 210 -4.96 12.64 -9.32
N SER A 211 -5.15 11.86 -10.39
CA SER A 211 -6.40 11.86 -11.15
C SER A 211 -7.60 11.46 -10.27
N GLN A 212 -7.43 10.44 -9.43
CA GLN A 212 -8.46 10.00 -8.50
C GLN A 212 -8.76 11.05 -7.42
N GLU A 213 -7.73 11.68 -6.84
CA GLU A 213 -7.89 12.78 -5.87
C GLU A 213 -8.68 13.94 -6.45
N LEU A 214 -8.38 14.36 -7.70
CA LEU A 214 -9.09 15.44 -8.39
C LEU A 214 -10.59 15.09 -8.55
N LYS A 215 -10.90 13.90 -9.05
CA LYS A 215 -12.29 13.45 -9.24
C LYS A 215 -13.04 13.26 -7.92
N LEU A 216 -12.35 12.80 -6.89
CA LEU A 216 -12.92 12.65 -5.57
C LEU A 216 -13.20 14.00 -4.92
N ALA A 217 -12.31 14.99 -5.06
CA ALA A 217 -12.55 16.35 -4.60
C ALA A 217 -13.69 17.04 -5.37
N GLU A 218 -13.80 16.80 -6.68
CA GLU A 218 -14.95 17.26 -7.48
C GLU A 218 -16.26 16.64 -6.97
N TYR A 219 -16.28 15.35 -6.66
CA TYR A 219 -17.43 14.69 -6.07
C TYR A 219 -17.80 15.29 -4.71
N MET A 220 -16.80 15.43 -3.84
CA MET A 220 -16.97 15.94 -2.47
C MET A 220 -17.38 17.41 -2.40
N SER A 221 -17.13 18.21 -3.44
CA SER A 221 -17.51 19.64 -3.47
C SER A 221 -19.02 19.88 -3.26
N ARG A 222 -19.85 18.88 -3.56
CA ARG A 222 -21.30 18.93 -3.35
C ARG A 222 -21.72 18.81 -1.88
N PHE A 223 -20.79 18.41 -1.02
CA PHE A 223 -21.06 18.09 0.40
C PHE A 223 -20.37 19.07 1.35
N VAL A 224 -19.90 20.21 0.84
CA VAL A 224 -19.32 21.26 1.68
C VAL A 224 -20.33 21.71 2.74
N GLY A 225 -19.91 21.79 3.99
CA GLY A 225 -20.74 22.09 5.16
C GLY A 225 -21.35 20.85 5.83
N GLN A 226 -21.23 19.64 5.26
CA GLN A 226 -21.74 18.41 5.87
C GLN A 226 -20.73 17.78 6.82
N GLY A 227 -21.26 17.09 7.85
CA GLY A 227 -20.49 16.32 8.83
C GLY A 227 -20.26 14.88 8.35
N PHE A 228 -19.11 14.32 8.68
CA PHE A 228 -18.69 12.96 8.36
C PHE A 228 -17.93 12.34 9.53
N SER A 229 -18.05 11.02 9.67
CA SER A 229 -17.13 10.24 10.48
C SER A 229 -15.89 9.92 9.63
N ALA A 230 -14.72 10.06 10.20
CA ALA A 230 -13.44 9.87 9.52
C ALA A 230 -12.44 9.14 10.42
N VAL A 231 -11.41 8.57 9.82
CA VAL A 231 -10.27 7.97 10.52
C VAL A 231 -9.04 8.85 10.29
N VAL A 232 -8.27 9.11 11.33
CA VAL A 232 -6.98 9.83 11.21
C VAL A 232 -6.01 8.95 10.44
N SER A 233 -5.68 9.35 9.21
CA SER A 233 -4.79 8.62 8.28
C SER A 233 -3.34 9.11 8.31
N GLY A 234 -3.11 10.29 8.88
CA GLY A 234 -1.78 10.88 9.00
C GLY A 234 -1.75 12.00 10.01
N VAL A 235 -0.59 12.21 10.63
CA VAL A 235 -0.35 13.35 11.51
C VAL A 235 0.93 14.08 11.10
N ALA A 236 0.92 15.39 11.22
CA ALA A 236 2.05 16.26 10.93
C ALA A 236 2.01 17.50 11.86
N ALA A 237 3.11 18.21 12.02
CA ALA A 237 3.16 19.39 12.88
C ALA A 237 2.15 20.49 12.49
N TYR A 238 1.71 20.53 11.22
CA TYR A 238 0.74 21.50 10.70
C TYR A 238 -0.72 21.03 10.77
N GLY A 239 -1.00 19.79 11.26
CA GLY A 239 -2.34 19.25 11.38
C GLY A 239 -2.41 17.74 11.20
N MET A 240 -3.62 17.21 11.05
CA MET A 240 -3.85 15.80 10.78
C MET A 240 -4.59 15.58 9.48
N TYR A 241 -4.26 14.49 8.79
CA TYR A 241 -5.02 14.00 7.66
C TYR A 241 -6.12 13.06 8.17
N VAL A 242 -7.29 13.19 7.58
CA VAL A 242 -8.46 12.36 7.90
C VAL A 242 -8.98 11.74 6.62
N LYS A 243 -9.36 10.47 6.72
CA LYS A 243 -9.88 9.66 5.62
C LYS A 243 -11.31 9.25 5.93
N LEU A 244 -12.23 9.55 5.03
CA LEU A 244 -13.63 9.15 5.10
C LEU A 244 -13.82 7.69 4.69
N ASP A 245 -14.97 7.10 5.00
CA ASP A 245 -15.30 5.72 4.59
C ASP A 245 -15.31 5.54 3.06
N ASN A 246 -15.61 6.59 2.28
CA ASN A 246 -15.51 6.60 0.82
C ASN A 246 -14.08 6.83 0.27
N THR A 247 -13.09 6.75 1.15
CA THR A 247 -11.64 6.97 0.90
C THR A 247 -11.23 8.41 0.58
N ALA A 248 -12.14 9.39 0.60
CA ALA A 248 -11.77 10.80 0.48
C ALA A 248 -10.87 11.19 1.64
N GLU A 249 -9.71 11.76 1.34
CA GLU A 249 -8.72 12.17 2.33
C GLU A 249 -8.49 13.67 2.26
N GLY A 250 -8.38 14.32 3.42
CA GLY A 250 -8.13 15.74 3.49
C GLY A 250 -7.49 16.17 4.81
N LEU A 251 -7.16 17.45 4.91
CA LEU A 251 -6.43 18.03 6.03
C LEU A 251 -7.38 18.69 7.02
N VAL A 252 -7.22 18.36 8.31
CA VAL A 252 -7.66 19.20 9.42
C VAL A 252 -6.43 19.98 9.88
N ALA A 253 -6.37 21.27 9.58
CA ALA A 253 -5.24 22.10 9.94
C ALA A 253 -5.12 22.24 11.48
N ALA A 254 -3.89 22.39 12.00
CA ALA A 254 -3.63 22.47 13.44
C ALA A 254 -4.47 23.54 14.14
N ARG A 255 -4.72 24.68 13.50
CA ARG A 255 -5.60 25.75 14.00
C ARG A 255 -7.04 25.33 14.23
N HIS A 256 -7.50 24.20 13.63
CA HIS A 256 -8.85 23.66 13.75
C HIS A 256 -8.93 22.46 14.71
N LEU A 257 -7.82 22.09 15.36
CA LEU A 257 -7.76 21.01 16.35
C LEU A 257 -8.12 21.49 17.77
N GLY A 258 -7.91 22.79 18.04
CA GLY A 258 -8.15 23.45 19.31
C GLY A 258 -7.39 24.77 19.39
N GLY A 259 -7.62 25.57 20.40
CA GLY A 259 -6.95 26.87 20.60
C GLY A 259 -5.53 26.77 21.15
N GLU A 260 -4.86 25.63 21.08
CA GLU A 260 -3.56 25.31 21.65
C GLU A 260 -2.57 24.79 20.62
N TYR A 261 -1.30 24.71 21.02
CA TYR A 261 -0.25 24.08 20.20
C TYR A 261 -0.27 22.56 20.35
N PHE A 262 -0.24 21.85 19.21
CA PHE A 262 -0.13 20.40 19.16
C PHE A 262 1.26 19.98 18.73
N ALA A 263 1.96 19.26 19.60
CA ALA A 263 3.27 18.71 19.31
C ALA A 263 3.13 17.34 18.65
N LEU A 264 3.91 17.10 17.59
CA LEU A 264 4.05 15.78 16.99
C LEU A 264 4.96 14.92 17.88
N ASP A 265 4.55 13.69 18.17
CA ASP A 265 5.36 12.75 18.93
C ASP A 265 6.58 12.26 18.13
N VAL A 266 7.55 11.68 18.82
CA VAL A 266 8.83 11.21 18.23
C VAL A 266 8.59 10.12 17.18
N ALA A 267 7.57 9.28 17.36
CA ALA A 267 7.21 8.23 16.42
C ALA A 267 6.44 8.73 15.19
N GLY A 268 5.98 10.00 15.20
CA GLY A 268 5.17 10.57 14.12
C GLY A 268 3.78 9.93 14.01
N CYS A 269 3.25 9.42 15.11
CA CYS A 269 1.99 8.67 15.17
C CYS A 269 0.86 9.40 15.86
N MET A 270 1.16 10.47 16.62
CA MET A 270 0.17 11.25 17.36
C MET A 270 0.51 12.72 17.45
N LEU A 271 -0.53 13.53 17.57
CA LEU A 271 -0.45 14.95 17.98
C LEU A 271 -0.93 15.07 19.41
N VAL A 272 -0.15 15.74 20.26
CA VAL A 272 -0.45 15.95 21.67
C VAL A 272 -0.60 17.43 21.95
N GLY A 273 -1.76 17.84 22.44
CA GLY A 273 -2.03 19.21 22.89
C GLY A 273 -1.21 19.54 24.13
N GLN A 274 -0.47 20.65 24.11
CA GLN A 274 0.45 21.00 25.19
C GLN A 274 -0.26 21.48 26.47
N ASP A 275 -1.42 22.12 26.31
CA ASP A 275 -2.17 22.66 27.43
C ASP A 275 -3.20 21.66 27.97
N SER A 276 -3.95 21.00 27.08
CA SER A 276 -5.03 20.11 27.46
C SER A 276 -4.63 18.64 27.62
N GLY A 277 -3.48 18.23 27.06
CA GLY A 277 -3.11 16.83 26.93
C GLY A 277 -3.98 16.04 25.94
N ARG A 278 -4.83 16.71 25.16
CA ARG A 278 -5.66 16.04 24.13
C ARG A 278 -4.79 15.39 23.08
N VAL A 279 -5.13 14.14 22.72
CA VAL A 279 -4.32 13.35 21.79
C VAL A 279 -5.15 13.02 20.55
N PHE A 280 -4.54 13.19 19.37
CA PHE A 280 -5.04 12.66 18.10
C PHE A 280 -4.04 11.62 17.58
N ARG A 281 -4.49 10.37 17.40
CA ARG A 281 -3.64 9.25 16.99
C ARG A 281 -4.01 8.76 15.60
N LEU A 282 -3.03 8.25 14.86
CA LEU A 282 -3.31 7.46 13.66
C LEU A 282 -4.32 6.36 13.97
N GLY A 283 -5.27 6.12 13.05
CA GLY A 283 -6.33 5.13 13.21
C GLY A 283 -7.50 5.57 14.12
N GLN A 284 -7.42 6.71 14.80
CA GLN A 284 -8.49 7.21 15.64
C GLN A 284 -9.67 7.68 14.79
N ARG A 285 -10.90 7.31 15.19
CA ARG A 285 -12.12 7.88 14.60
C ARG A 285 -12.39 9.28 15.17
N VAL A 286 -12.75 10.19 14.27
CA VAL A 286 -13.08 11.59 14.58
C VAL A 286 -14.26 12.03 13.73
N ASP A 287 -15.09 12.91 14.29
CA ASP A 287 -16.16 13.55 13.53
C ASP A 287 -15.63 14.87 12.96
N VAL A 288 -15.86 15.07 11.66
CA VAL A 288 -15.32 16.22 10.93
C VAL A 288 -16.41 16.84 10.05
N VAL A 289 -16.26 18.11 9.75
CA VAL A 289 -17.08 18.83 8.78
C VAL A 289 -16.21 19.22 7.60
N LEU A 290 -16.68 18.92 6.37
CA LEU A 290 -16.01 19.35 5.15
C LEU A 290 -16.15 20.87 5.00
N GLU A 291 -15.07 21.61 5.12
CA GLU A 291 -15.05 23.07 5.09
C GLU A 291 -14.85 23.60 3.66
N ALA A 292 -13.95 22.96 2.90
CA ALA A 292 -13.69 23.32 1.51
C ALA A 292 -13.26 22.11 0.67
N ALA A 293 -13.56 22.17 -0.63
CA ALA A 293 -13.12 21.20 -1.62
C ALA A 293 -12.62 21.92 -2.87
N ASP A 294 -11.33 21.85 -3.18
CA ASP A 294 -10.74 22.40 -4.41
C ASP A 294 -10.47 21.27 -5.41
N ALA A 295 -11.42 21.11 -6.35
CA ALA A 295 -11.33 20.09 -7.39
C ALA A 295 -10.16 20.31 -8.37
N ARG A 296 -9.61 21.53 -8.48
CA ARG A 296 -8.51 21.84 -9.42
C ARG A 296 -7.19 21.28 -8.95
N VAL A 297 -7.01 21.19 -7.62
CA VAL A 297 -5.80 20.66 -7.00
C VAL A 297 -6.04 19.35 -6.22
N GLY A 298 -7.31 18.90 -6.15
CA GLY A 298 -7.69 17.66 -5.46
C GLY A 298 -7.52 17.76 -3.94
N ARG A 299 -7.80 18.95 -3.35
CA ARG A 299 -7.64 19.20 -1.92
C ARG A 299 -8.98 19.29 -1.22
N LEU A 300 -9.06 18.60 -0.08
CA LEU A 300 -10.17 18.68 0.85
C LEU A 300 -9.65 19.25 2.18
N ASP A 301 -10.33 20.27 2.68
CA ASP A 301 -10.04 20.85 3.98
C ASP A 301 -11.22 20.55 4.92
N PHE A 302 -10.89 20.01 6.09
CA PHE A 302 -11.84 19.65 7.13
C PHE A 302 -11.59 20.47 8.40
N ARG A 303 -12.60 20.57 9.24
CA ARG A 303 -12.47 20.97 10.65
C ARG A 303 -13.09 19.90 11.54
N LEU A 304 -12.75 19.87 12.81
CA LEU A 304 -13.47 19.04 13.77
C LEU A 304 -14.92 19.52 13.91
N ALA A 305 -15.84 18.57 14.14
CA ALA A 305 -17.27 18.83 14.32
C ALA A 305 -17.54 19.54 15.64
#